data_c8023a50bdc1aed3e4792cc626882c20
#
_entry.id   c8023a50bdc1aed3e4792cc626882c20
#
_cell.length_a   1.000
_cell.length_b   1.000
_cell.length_c   1.000
_cell.angle_alpha   90.00
_cell.angle_beta   90.00
_cell.angle_gamma   90.00
#
_symmetry.space_group_name_H-M   'P 1'
#
loop_
_entity.id
_entity.type
_entity.pdbx_description
1 polymer ?
#
loop_
_entity_poly.entity_id
_entity_poly.type
_entity_poly.pdbx_seq_one_letter_code
_entity_poly.pdbx_strand_id
1 'polypeptide(L)'
;MPGHVRRTRVERTGSWVGGSDPGSGTVLGIMLMALVGLGLGLAVLLGNLMICRTRARTGADVSALAAASALDEGQTQPCALASRVARLNRGVLTDCQVDGGDVKVSVGVETGIPMMPRLVQSARAGPEPCG
;
A
#
# COMPACT_ATOMS: atom_id res chain seq x y z
N MET A 1 70.18 48.83 -13.36
CA MET A 1 69.71 47.58 -14.02
C MET A 1 68.35 47.32 -13.55
N PRO A 2 67.29 47.52 -14.34
CA PRO A 2 65.96 47.27 -13.86
C PRO A 2 65.60 45.77 -14.02
N GLY A 3 65.32 45.13 -12.92
CA GLY A 3 64.84 43.76 -12.88
C GLY A 3 63.39 43.61 -13.41
N HIS A 4 63.26 42.85 -14.44
CA HIS A 4 61.95 42.45 -14.97
C HIS A 4 61.26 41.56 -13.97
N VAL A 5 60.26 42.07 -13.26
CA VAL A 5 59.29 41.25 -12.49
C VAL A 5 58.31 40.62 -13.51
N ARG A 6 58.54 39.38 -13.80
CA ARG A 6 57.62 38.54 -14.56
C ARG A 6 56.35 38.35 -13.70
N ARG A 7 55.29 39.10 -14.03
CA ARG A 7 53.96 38.82 -13.51
C ARG A 7 53.49 37.47 -14.10
N THR A 8 53.58 36.44 -13.32
CA THR A 8 52.88 35.21 -13.62
C THR A 8 51.38 35.49 -13.56
N ARG A 9 50.78 35.51 -14.74
CA ARG A 9 49.31 35.54 -14.89
C ARG A 9 48.79 34.22 -14.33
N VAL A 10 48.23 34.27 -13.12
CA VAL A 10 47.44 33.16 -12.60
C VAL A 10 46.23 33.07 -13.49
N GLU A 11 46.23 32.10 -14.38
CA GLU A 11 45.02 31.68 -15.10
C GLU A 11 44.02 31.20 -14.06
N ARG A 12 43.04 32.02 -13.75
CA ARG A 12 41.82 31.56 -13.08
C ARG A 12 41.17 30.62 -14.07
N THR A 13 41.36 29.34 -13.84
CA THR A 13 40.46 28.31 -14.34
C THR A 13 39.07 28.68 -13.89
N GLY A 14 38.31 29.21 -14.84
CA GLY A 14 36.90 29.58 -14.60
C GLY A 14 36.12 28.36 -14.18
N SER A 15 35.77 28.31 -12.91
CA SER A 15 34.70 27.43 -12.45
C SER A 15 33.45 27.88 -13.19
N TRP A 16 32.95 27.00 -14.04
CA TRP A 16 31.62 27.08 -14.62
C TRP A 16 30.60 26.80 -13.53
N VAL A 17 30.58 27.60 -12.50
CA VAL A 17 29.41 27.70 -11.64
C VAL A 17 28.50 28.66 -12.35
N GLY A 18 27.58 28.13 -13.13
CA GLY A 18 26.56 28.90 -13.82
C GLY A 18 25.97 29.89 -12.83
N GLY A 19 25.94 31.18 -13.27
CA GLY A 19 25.34 32.26 -12.49
C GLY A 19 23.90 31.88 -12.17
N SER A 20 23.68 31.38 -10.98
CA SER A 20 22.37 31.25 -10.41
C SER A 20 21.91 32.65 -10.01
N ASP A 21 21.00 33.21 -10.80
CA ASP A 21 20.26 34.40 -10.38
C ASP A 21 19.69 34.16 -8.97
N PRO A 22 19.81 35.11 -8.06
CA PRO A 22 19.42 34.92 -6.64
C PRO A 22 17.96 34.52 -6.43
N GLY A 23 17.11 34.59 -7.45
CA GLY A 23 15.72 34.13 -7.43
C GLY A 23 15.52 32.67 -7.91
N SER A 24 16.43 32.15 -8.74
CA SER A 24 16.30 30.82 -9.35
C SER A 24 16.52 29.68 -8.36
N GLY A 25 17.45 29.83 -7.42
CA GLY A 25 17.75 28.80 -6.42
C GLY A 25 16.63 28.57 -5.42
N THR A 26 15.92 29.63 -5.03
CA THR A 26 14.78 29.53 -4.11
C THR A 26 13.58 28.84 -4.75
N VAL A 27 13.30 29.13 -6.00
CA VAL A 27 12.22 28.48 -6.77
C VAL A 27 12.52 26.99 -6.95
N LEU A 28 13.76 26.64 -7.31
CA LEU A 28 14.20 25.26 -7.45
C LEU A 28 14.10 24.50 -6.11
N GLY A 29 14.49 25.12 -5.01
CA GLY A 29 14.39 24.56 -3.67
C GLY A 29 12.96 24.26 -3.27
N ILE A 30 12.03 25.18 -3.52
CA ILE A 30 10.60 24.99 -3.26
C ILE A 30 10.00 23.87 -4.12
N MET A 31 10.36 23.82 -5.41
CA MET A 31 9.92 22.72 -6.29
C MET A 31 10.42 21.37 -5.84
N LEU A 32 11.67 21.26 -5.42
CA LEU A 32 12.24 20.03 -4.89
C LEU A 32 11.49 19.58 -3.62
N MET A 33 11.25 20.49 -2.68
CA MET A 33 10.48 20.21 -1.47
C MET A 33 9.05 19.74 -1.78
N ALA A 34 8.40 20.38 -2.74
CA ALA A 34 7.06 19.99 -3.18
C ALA A 34 7.05 18.58 -3.80
N LEU A 35 8.04 18.25 -4.64
CA LEU A 35 8.19 16.92 -5.25
C LEU A 35 8.43 15.84 -4.20
N VAL A 36 9.31 16.10 -3.24
CA VAL A 36 9.58 15.15 -2.15
C VAL A 36 8.34 14.95 -1.29
N GLY A 37 7.63 16.03 -0.92
CA GLY A 37 6.40 15.96 -0.17
C GLY A 37 5.31 15.17 -0.89
N LEU A 38 5.14 15.40 -2.19
CA LEU A 38 4.20 14.64 -3.02
C LEU A 38 4.58 13.16 -3.10
N GLY A 39 5.86 12.86 -3.31
CA GLY A 39 6.36 11.47 -3.36
C GLY A 39 6.13 10.71 -2.06
N LEU A 40 6.41 11.33 -0.92
CA LEU A 40 6.14 10.75 0.40
C LEU A 40 4.64 10.54 0.63
N GLY A 41 3.80 11.50 0.27
CA GLY A 41 2.35 11.39 0.37
C GLY A 41 1.80 10.21 -0.44
N LEU A 42 2.25 10.05 -1.68
CA LEU A 42 1.90 8.90 -2.53
C LEU A 42 2.38 7.57 -1.94
N ALA A 43 3.61 7.53 -1.41
CA ALA A 43 4.15 6.32 -0.80
C ALA A 43 3.32 5.87 0.42
N VAL A 44 2.92 6.80 1.28
CA VAL A 44 2.06 6.52 2.44
C VAL A 44 0.69 6.01 1.98
N LEU A 45 0.10 6.63 0.97
CA LEU A 45 -1.20 6.24 0.42
C LEU A 45 -1.16 4.81 -0.16
N LEU A 46 -0.16 4.52 -0.98
CA LEU A 46 0.03 3.19 -1.56
C LEU A 46 0.31 2.13 -0.48
N GLY A 47 1.13 2.45 0.51
CA GLY A 47 1.40 1.58 1.65
C GLY A 47 0.13 1.24 2.43
N ASN A 48 -0.73 2.22 2.71
CA ASN A 48 -2.01 2.00 3.36
C ASN A 48 -2.94 1.07 2.55
N LEU A 49 -3.04 1.29 1.24
CA LEU A 49 -3.84 0.42 0.36
C LEU A 49 -3.31 -1.02 0.33
N MET A 50 -2.00 -1.20 0.30
CA MET A 50 -1.38 -2.54 0.35
C MET A 50 -1.71 -3.26 1.67
N ILE A 51 -1.62 -2.57 2.80
CA ILE A 51 -1.96 -3.12 4.11
C ILE A 51 -3.44 -3.50 4.16
N CYS A 52 -4.34 -2.63 3.71
CA CYS A 52 -5.77 -2.90 3.68
C CYS A 52 -6.10 -4.10 2.78
N ARG A 53 -5.46 -4.21 1.62
CA ARG A 53 -5.63 -5.34 0.70
C ARG A 53 -5.17 -6.65 1.33
N THR A 54 -4.01 -6.67 1.98
CA THR A 54 -3.48 -7.86 2.64
C THR A 54 -4.40 -8.29 3.79
N ARG A 55 -4.86 -7.34 4.60
CA ARG A 55 -5.82 -7.63 5.69
C ARG A 55 -7.15 -8.19 5.18
N ALA A 56 -7.71 -7.59 4.13
CA ALA A 56 -8.95 -8.06 3.54
C ALA A 56 -8.79 -9.48 2.97
N ARG A 57 -7.68 -9.75 2.30
CA ARG A 57 -7.38 -11.08 1.75
C ARG A 57 -7.19 -12.11 2.87
N THR A 58 -6.33 -11.84 3.84
CA THR A 58 -6.13 -12.74 4.99
C THR A 58 -7.42 -12.97 5.76
N GLY A 59 -8.19 -11.91 6.00
CA GLY A 59 -9.50 -12.01 6.64
C GLY A 59 -10.47 -12.90 5.87
N ALA A 60 -10.50 -12.78 4.54
CA ALA A 60 -11.32 -13.62 3.68
C ALA A 60 -10.87 -15.09 3.71
N ASP A 61 -9.56 -15.34 3.55
CA ASP A 61 -8.99 -16.69 3.53
C ASP A 61 -9.27 -17.43 4.85
N VAL A 62 -8.98 -16.79 6.00
CA VAL A 62 -9.20 -17.40 7.32
C VAL A 62 -10.68 -17.58 7.61
N SER A 63 -11.53 -16.64 7.20
CA SER A 63 -12.98 -16.74 7.38
C SER A 63 -13.58 -17.86 6.53
N ALA A 64 -13.11 -18.02 5.28
CA ALA A 64 -13.54 -19.10 4.39
C ALA A 64 -13.14 -20.47 4.96
N LEU A 65 -11.90 -20.58 5.44
CA LEU A 65 -11.38 -21.81 6.01
C LEU A 65 -12.14 -22.20 7.28
N ALA A 66 -12.39 -21.23 8.17
CA ALA A 66 -13.15 -21.47 9.40
C ALA A 66 -14.60 -21.92 9.10
N ALA A 67 -15.23 -21.29 8.10
CA ALA A 67 -16.59 -21.65 7.70
C ALA A 67 -16.64 -23.04 7.02
N ALA A 68 -15.65 -23.37 6.19
CA ALA A 68 -15.54 -24.69 5.56
C ALA A 68 -15.33 -25.80 6.61
N SER A 69 -14.46 -25.57 7.58
CA SER A 69 -14.24 -26.50 8.70
C SER A 69 -15.52 -26.70 9.52
N ALA A 70 -16.25 -25.61 9.81
CA ALA A 70 -17.52 -25.71 10.51
C ALA A 70 -18.58 -26.47 9.72
N LEU A 71 -18.61 -26.32 8.40
CA LEU A 71 -19.51 -27.09 7.54
C LEU A 71 -19.18 -28.59 7.55
N ASP A 72 -17.88 -28.92 7.47
CA ASP A 72 -17.37 -30.28 7.51
C ASP A 72 -17.68 -30.97 8.84
N GLU A 73 -17.64 -30.23 9.95
CA GLU A 73 -18.07 -30.69 11.30
C GLU A 73 -19.58 -30.77 11.48
N GLY A 74 -20.36 -30.45 10.44
CA GLY A 74 -21.81 -30.51 10.48
C GLY A 74 -22.48 -29.35 11.23
N GLN A 75 -21.81 -28.25 11.43
CA GLN A 75 -22.39 -27.05 12.04
C GLN A 75 -23.43 -26.40 11.12
N THR A 76 -24.52 -25.95 11.71
CA THR A 76 -25.66 -25.39 10.96
C THR A 76 -25.45 -23.94 10.48
N GLN A 77 -24.46 -23.23 11.03
CA GLN A 77 -24.25 -21.81 10.76
C GLN A 77 -22.78 -21.46 10.44
N PRO A 78 -22.22 -21.98 9.36
CA PRO A 78 -20.83 -21.70 8.98
C PRO A 78 -20.58 -20.21 8.69
N CYS A 79 -21.54 -19.51 8.12
CA CYS A 79 -21.43 -18.07 7.85
C CYS A 79 -21.42 -17.19 9.11
N ALA A 80 -22.03 -17.63 10.20
CA ALA A 80 -21.95 -16.94 11.49
C ALA A 80 -20.52 -17.01 12.06
N LEU A 81 -19.86 -18.16 11.93
CA LEU A 81 -18.46 -18.31 12.30
C LEU A 81 -17.54 -17.47 11.41
N ALA A 82 -17.76 -17.51 10.08
CA ALA A 82 -17.02 -16.64 9.15
C ALA A 82 -17.12 -15.16 9.54
N SER A 83 -18.31 -14.67 9.88
CA SER A 83 -18.52 -13.29 10.31
C SER A 83 -17.75 -12.95 11.59
N ARG A 84 -17.71 -13.87 12.55
CA ARG A 84 -16.92 -13.67 13.78
C ARG A 84 -15.43 -13.60 13.50
N VAL A 85 -14.91 -14.49 12.66
CA VAL A 85 -13.50 -14.53 12.28
C VAL A 85 -13.10 -13.31 11.47
N ALA A 86 -13.95 -12.85 10.54
CA ALA A 86 -13.73 -11.63 9.79
C ALA A 86 -13.56 -10.41 10.72
N ARG A 87 -14.42 -10.29 11.73
CA ARG A 87 -14.34 -9.21 12.73
C ARG A 87 -13.07 -9.26 13.56
N LEU A 88 -12.60 -10.44 13.96
CA LEU A 88 -11.32 -10.59 14.65
C LEU A 88 -10.14 -10.12 13.82
N ASN A 89 -10.24 -10.21 12.49
CA ASN A 89 -9.26 -9.70 11.53
C ASN A 89 -9.53 -8.25 11.11
N ARG A 90 -10.35 -7.49 11.83
CA ARG A 90 -10.72 -6.10 11.54
C ARG A 90 -11.38 -5.93 10.17
N GLY A 91 -12.05 -6.96 9.70
CA GLY A 91 -12.85 -6.94 8.48
C GLY A 91 -14.35 -7.11 8.80
N VAL A 92 -15.16 -6.85 7.81
CA VAL A 92 -16.60 -7.08 7.86
C VAL A 92 -16.96 -8.09 6.76
N LEU A 93 -17.67 -9.15 7.13
CA LEU A 93 -18.19 -10.09 6.16
C LEU A 93 -19.27 -9.37 5.31
N THR A 94 -19.04 -9.27 4.00
CA THR A 94 -19.96 -8.61 3.07
C THR A 94 -20.82 -9.61 2.32
N ASP A 95 -20.33 -10.82 2.12
CA ASP A 95 -21.04 -11.90 1.45
C ASP A 95 -20.56 -13.25 1.96
N CYS A 96 -21.48 -14.24 2.03
CA CYS A 96 -21.15 -15.61 2.41
C CYS A 96 -22.11 -16.55 1.71
N GLN A 97 -21.57 -17.45 0.93
CA GLN A 97 -22.33 -18.45 0.17
C GLN A 97 -21.78 -19.84 0.45
N VAL A 98 -22.67 -20.76 0.72
CA VAL A 98 -22.37 -22.18 0.87
C VAL A 98 -22.89 -22.90 -0.36
N ASP A 99 -22.01 -23.54 -1.08
CA ASP A 99 -22.31 -24.26 -2.32
C ASP A 99 -21.76 -25.69 -2.24
N GLY A 100 -22.65 -26.64 -1.91
CA GLY A 100 -22.24 -28.02 -1.65
C GLY A 100 -21.31 -28.12 -0.45
N GLY A 101 -20.07 -28.55 -0.65
CA GLY A 101 -19.03 -28.60 0.35
C GLY A 101 -18.15 -27.37 0.45
N ASP A 102 -18.32 -26.41 -0.46
CA ASP A 102 -17.49 -25.21 -0.54
C ASP A 102 -18.16 -24.02 0.14
N VAL A 103 -17.34 -23.16 0.74
CA VAL A 103 -17.80 -21.89 1.29
C VAL A 103 -17.04 -20.75 0.62
N LYS A 104 -17.77 -19.83 0.00
CA LYS A 104 -17.23 -18.60 -0.56
C LYS A 104 -17.58 -17.44 0.36
N VAL A 105 -16.58 -16.67 0.77
CA VAL A 105 -16.78 -15.49 1.60
C VAL A 105 -16.16 -14.27 0.94
N SER A 106 -16.73 -13.11 1.24
CA SER A 106 -16.17 -11.80 0.86
C SER A 106 -16.04 -10.96 2.11
N VAL A 107 -14.85 -10.41 2.33
CA VAL A 107 -14.53 -9.59 3.49
C VAL A 107 -14.10 -8.22 3.03
N GLY A 108 -14.71 -7.19 3.59
CA GLY A 108 -14.38 -5.79 3.38
C GLY A 108 -13.59 -5.20 4.55
N VAL A 109 -12.60 -4.39 4.23
CA VAL A 109 -11.82 -3.60 5.19
C VAL A 109 -11.93 -2.13 4.81
N GLU A 110 -12.16 -1.27 5.79
CA GLU A 110 -12.20 0.17 5.57
C GLU A 110 -10.80 0.72 5.31
N THR A 111 -10.67 1.52 4.26
CA THR A 111 -9.38 2.09 3.86
C THR A 111 -9.09 3.45 4.51
N GLY A 112 -10.13 4.13 5.00
CA GLY A 112 -10.05 5.50 5.48
C GLY A 112 -9.92 6.55 4.36
N ILE A 113 -10.05 6.13 3.09
CA ILE A 113 -9.92 7.01 1.93
C ILE A 113 -11.35 7.34 1.42
N PRO A 114 -11.75 8.64 1.33
CA PRO A 114 -13.10 9.01 0.92
C PRO A 114 -13.51 8.49 -0.47
N MET A 115 -12.56 8.43 -1.41
CA MET A 115 -12.83 7.97 -2.79
C MET A 115 -12.90 6.44 -2.90
N MET A 116 -12.37 5.70 -1.94
CA MET A 116 -12.39 4.24 -1.89
C MET A 116 -12.61 3.79 -0.44
N PRO A 117 -13.83 3.91 0.08
CA PRO A 117 -14.09 3.74 1.51
C PRO A 117 -13.86 2.30 2.00
N ARG A 118 -14.06 1.33 1.14
CA ARG A 118 -13.93 -0.10 1.49
C ARG A 118 -13.24 -0.89 0.39
N LEU A 119 -12.35 -1.76 0.79
CA LEU A 119 -11.67 -2.71 -0.10
C LEU A 119 -12.17 -4.11 0.25
N VAL A 120 -12.74 -4.81 -0.74
CA VAL A 120 -13.34 -6.14 -0.57
C VAL A 120 -12.44 -7.18 -1.24
N GLN A 121 -12.21 -8.29 -0.55
CA GLN A 121 -11.53 -9.47 -1.08
C GLN A 121 -12.39 -10.70 -0.84
N SER A 122 -12.39 -11.61 -1.80
CA SER A 122 -13.14 -12.87 -1.72
C SER A 122 -12.18 -14.04 -1.62
N ALA A 123 -12.59 -15.05 -0.86
CA ALA A 123 -11.92 -16.33 -0.78
C ALA A 123 -12.93 -17.47 -0.85
N ARG A 124 -12.48 -18.62 -1.29
CA ARG A 124 -13.25 -19.88 -1.32
C ARG A 124 -12.45 -20.97 -0.64
N ALA A 125 -13.10 -21.75 0.19
CA ALA A 125 -12.54 -22.92 0.84
C ALA A 125 -13.54 -24.08 0.79
N GLY A 126 -13.01 -25.28 0.59
CA GLY A 126 -13.78 -26.51 0.52
C GLY A 126 -12.85 -27.70 0.43
N PRO A 127 -13.40 -28.93 0.48
CA PRO A 127 -12.60 -30.16 0.33
C PRO A 127 -12.01 -30.22 -1.10
N GLU A 128 -10.68 -30.22 -1.18
CA GLU A 128 -9.98 -30.50 -2.44
C GLU A 128 -10.14 -31.99 -2.78
N PRO A 129 -10.60 -32.34 -3.98
CA PRO A 129 -10.54 -33.72 -4.40
C PRO A 129 -9.08 -34.15 -4.52
N CYS A 130 -8.65 -35.01 -3.62
CA CYS A 130 -7.36 -35.69 -3.75
C CYS A 130 -7.43 -36.59 -5.00
N GLY A 131 -6.95 -36.04 -6.10
CA GLY A 131 -6.87 -36.73 -7.38
C GLY A 131 -5.62 -37.58 -7.52
#